data_a4fdf88f4951deadba523a7f22f7adba
#
_entry.id   a4fdf88f4951deadba523a7f22f7adba
#
_cell.length_a   1.000
_cell.length_b   1.000
_cell.length_c   1.000
_cell.angle_alpha   90.00
_cell.angle_beta   90.00
_cell.angle_gamma   90.00
#
_symmetry.space_group_name_H-M   'P 1'
#
loop_
_entity.id
_entity.type
_entity.pdbx_description
1 polymer ?
#
loop_
_entity_poly.entity_id
_entity_poly.type
_entity_poly.pdbx_seq_one_letter_code
_entity_poly.pdbx_strand_id
1 'polypeptide(L)'
;ENSMSGRNGGEDLAVEETMETEFLQGIYVIQTEADGRFIKRMKEYLTYEEAAGACGVDEEILLLRQEISGKSEWYNGLMPPDNLNPESVKTFLKLTHEHYEEVFGGSFPKEVKGFFTDEPNCCDFFSVFHEGRPWIPWSIGFTEYFVEKRGYDPQEKLPYLFFDGEGAEKIRHDYWKTVAQRFEESYMKQVY
;
A
#
# COMPACT_ATOMS: atom_id res chain seq x y z
N GLU A 1 -1.44 7.23 -4.74
CA GLU A 1 -1.65 6.03 -3.90
C GLU A 1 -0.67 4.94 -4.29
N ASN A 2 -0.11 4.29 -3.28
CA ASN A 2 0.77 3.15 -3.44
C ASN A 2 0.04 1.89 -2.97
N SER A 3 0.12 0.82 -3.74
CA SER A 3 -0.48 -0.47 -3.39
C SER A 3 0.58 -1.56 -3.33
N MET A 4 0.38 -2.57 -2.51
CA MET A 4 1.21 -3.76 -2.46
C MET A 4 0.57 -4.89 -3.25
N SER A 5 1.30 -5.54 -4.13
CA SER A 5 0.84 -6.71 -4.86
C SER A 5 1.77 -7.91 -4.67
N GLY A 6 1.21 -9.10 -4.61
CA GLY A 6 1.96 -10.36 -4.51
C GLY A 6 2.06 -11.05 -5.88
N ARG A 7 3.23 -11.55 -6.22
CA ARG A 7 3.47 -12.34 -7.42
C ARG A 7 4.02 -13.72 -7.06
N ASN A 8 3.36 -14.76 -7.53
CA ASN A 8 3.91 -16.11 -7.47
C ASN A 8 4.91 -16.30 -8.63
N GLY A 9 6.15 -16.65 -8.32
CA GLY A 9 7.19 -16.86 -9.31
C GLY A 9 7.01 -18.17 -10.05
N GLY A 10 6.34 -18.11 -11.19
CA GLY A 10 6.07 -19.27 -12.04
C GLY A 10 6.58 -19.18 -13.49
N GLU A 11 7.28 -18.12 -13.88
CA GLU A 11 7.89 -17.98 -15.20
C GLU A 11 9.27 -17.32 -15.10
N ASP A 12 10.32 -18.11 -15.26
CA ASP A 12 11.73 -17.74 -15.04
C ASP A 12 12.31 -16.65 -15.96
N LEU A 13 11.59 -16.19 -16.98
CA LEU A 13 12.11 -15.23 -17.98
C LEU A 13 11.64 -13.78 -17.82
N ALA A 14 10.61 -13.54 -17.03
CA ALA A 14 10.07 -12.19 -16.82
C ALA A 14 10.60 -11.51 -15.53
N VAL A 15 11.26 -12.25 -14.67
CA VAL A 15 11.64 -11.79 -13.32
C VAL A 15 12.90 -10.94 -13.34
N GLU A 16 13.86 -11.24 -14.23
CA GLU A 16 15.13 -10.50 -14.28
C GLU A 16 15.01 -9.07 -14.85
N GLU A 17 14.09 -8.82 -15.79
CA GLU A 17 13.95 -7.49 -16.40
C GLU A 17 13.11 -6.49 -15.59
N THR A 18 12.42 -6.93 -14.53
CA THR A 18 11.49 -6.08 -13.77
C THR A 18 11.80 -5.94 -12.29
N MET A 19 12.93 -6.45 -11.81
CA MET A 19 13.37 -6.25 -10.43
C MET A 19 14.00 -4.86 -10.25
N GLU A 20 13.20 -3.81 -10.36
CA GLU A 20 13.53 -2.57 -9.69
C GLU A 20 13.43 -2.82 -8.18
N THR A 21 14.56 -3.08 -7.57
CA THR A 21 14.67 -3.39 -6.13
C THR A 21 14.14 -2.26 -5.24
N GLU A 22 14.04 -1.05 -5.78
CA GLU A 22 13.54 0.15 -5.11
C GLU A 22 12.08 0.02 -4.60
N PHE A 23 11.27 -0.82 -5.24
CA PHE A 23 9.87 -1.03 -4.87
C PHE A 23 9.59 -2.39 -4.22
N LEU A 24 10.62 -3.19 -3.98
CA LEU A 24 10.47 -4.48 -3.36
C LEU A 24 10.28 -4.32 -1.84
N GLN A 25 9.19 -4.87 -1.32
CA GLN A 25 8.85 -4.83 0.10
C GLN A 25 9.23 -6.11 0.83
N GLY A 26 9.35 -7.24 0.13
CA GLY A 26 9.79 -8.48 0.73
C GLY A 26 9.88 -9.63 -0.27
N ILE A 27 10.77 -10.57 0.03
CA ILE A 27 11.01 -11.82 -0.71
C ILE A 27 10.83 -12.97 0.27
N TYR A 28 9.91 -13.87 -0.02
CA TYR A 28 9.59 -14.99 0.86
C TYR A 28 9.58 -16.28 0.07
N VAL A 29 10.07 -17.36 0.68
CA VAL A 29 9.77 -18.72 0.25
C VAL A 29 8.64 -19.23 1.12
N ILE A 30 7.53 -19.62 0.52
CA ILE A 30 6.32 -20.07 1.21
C ILE A 30 5.97 -21.49 0.77
N GLN A 31 5.44 -22.26 1.70
CA GLN A 31 4.78 -23.53 1.45
C GLN A 31 3.33 -23.43 1.89
N THR A 32 2.41 -23.67 0.97
CA THR A 32 0.97 -23.62 1.26
C THR A 32 0.35 -25.00 1.39
N GLU A 33 -0.90 -25.05 1.86
CA GLU A 33 -1.74 -26.23 1.71
C GLU A 33 -2.14 -26.44 0.25
N ALA A 34 -2.73 -27.60 -0.04
CA ALA A 34 -3.11 -27.98 -1.39
C ALA A 34 -4.11 -27.01 -2.07
N ASP A 35 -4.84 -26.22 -1.31
CA ASP A 35 -5.74 -25.19 -1.81
C ASP A 35 -5.05 -23.84 -2.10
N GLY A 36 -3.75 -23.73 -1.81
CA GLY A 36 -2.93 -22.55 -2.05
C GLY A 36 -3.25 -21.36 -1.13
N ARG A 37 -4.07 -21.53 -0.10
CA ARG A 37 -4.56 -20.42 0.74
C ARG A 37 -3.87 -20.31 2.08
N PHE A 38 -3.56 -21.44 2.72
CA PHE A 38 -3.00 -21.49 4.06
C PHE A 38 -1.49 -21.73 4.00
N ILE A 39 -0.69 -20.79 4.54
CA ILE A 39 0.76 -20.94 4.67
C ILE A 39 1.08 -21.90 5.81
N LYS A 40 1.76 -23.01 5.50
CA LYS A 40 2.32 -23.97 6.45
C LYS A 40 3.68 -23.56 6.96
N ARG A 41 4.50 -23.05 6.05
CA ARG A 41 5.87 -22.61 6.32
C ARG A 41 6.15 -21.36 5.51
N MET A 42 6.94 -20.49 6.07
CA MET A 42 7.37 -19.24 5.44
C MET A 42 8.73 -18.86 5.97
N LYS A 43 9.58 -18.34 5.08
CA LYS A 43 10.84 -17.71 5.46
C LYS A 43 11.14 -16.54 4.53
N GLU A 44 11.54 -15.43 5.11
CA GLU A 44 12.01 -14.23 4.41
C GLU A 44 13.46 -14.36 4.00
N TYR A 45 13.80 -13.74 2.86
CA TYR A 45 15.14 -13.67 2.29
C TYR A 45 15.47 -12.25 1.87
N LEU A 46 16.76 -11.91 1.85
CA LEU A 46 17.23 -10.58 1.47
C LEU A 46 17.35 -10.43 -0.04
N THR A 47 17.66 -11.52 -0.75
CA THR A 47 17.81 -11.49 -2.20
C THR A 47 16.99 -12.60 -2.87
N TYR A 48 16.68 -12.37 -4.14
CA TYR A 48 15.99 -13.39 -4.96
C TYR A 48 16.85 -14.65 -5.16
N GLU A 49 18.16 -14.50 -5.34
CA GLU A 49 19.09 -15.59 -5.53
C GLU A 49 19.14 -16.51 -4.29
N GLU A 50 19.15 -15.92 -3.09
CA GLU A 50 19.07 -16.69 -1.85
C GLU A 50 17.75 -17.45 -1.74
N ALA A 51 16.63 -16.80 -2.06
CA ALA A 51 15.32 -17.43 -2.07
C ALA A 51 15.23 -18.54 -3.12
N ALA A 52 15.72 -18.32 -4.34
CA ALA A 52 15.72 -19.30 -5.42
C ALA A 52 16.59 -20.52 -5.09
N GLY A 53 17.76 -20.30 -4.47
CA GLY A 53 18.62 -21.37 -4.00
C GLY A 53 18.05 -22.20 -2.84
N ALA A 54 17.11 -21.63 -2.09
CA ALA A 54 16.49 -22.27 -0.92
C ALA A 54 15.11 -22.88 -1.21
N CYS A 55 14.47 -22.47 -2.31
CA CYS A 55 13.11 -22.88 -2.68
C CYS A 55 13.07 -24.37 -3.07
N GLY A 56 12.26 -25.15 -2.36
CA GLY A 56 12.08 -26.58 -2.58
C GLY A 56 10.97 -26.89 -3.60
N VAL A 57 10.78 -28.18 -3.89
CA VAL A 57 9.83 -28.66 -4.92
C VAL A 57 8.37 -28.29 -4.62
N ASP A 58 8.00 -28.25 -3.33
CA ASP A 58 6.62 -27.92 -2.88
C ASP A 58 6.53 -26.50 -2.29
N GLU A 59 7.45 -25.64 -2.65
CA GLU A 59 7.54 -24.26 -2.18
C GLU A 59 7.49 -23.30 -3.37
N GLU A 60 7.10 -22.07 -3.11
CA GLU A 60 7.06 -21.01 -4.11
C GLU A 60 7.70 -19.72 -3.56
N ILE A 61 8.23 -18.90 -4.48
CA ILE A 61 8.77 -17.59 -4.12
C ILE A 61 7.67 -16.56 -4.26
N LEU A 62 7.36 -15.90 -3.15
CA LEU A 62 6.43 -14.77 -3.10
C LEU A 62 7.23 -13.46 -3.07
N LEU A 63 6.95 -12.58 -4.03
CA LEU A 63 7.48 -11.23 -4.07
C LEU A 63 6.37 -10.23 -3.70
N LEU A 64 6.58 -9.46 -2.66
CA LEU A 64 5.72 -8.34 -2.31
C LEU A 64 6.35 -7.04 -2.81
N ARG A 65 5.62 -6.31 -3.63
CA ARG A 65 6.10 -5.07 -4.26
C ARG A 65 5.16 -3.92 -3.95
N GLN A 66 5.73 -2.75 -3.72
CA GLN A 66 4.99 -1.51 -3.75
C GLN A 66 4.83 -1.07 -5.20
N GLU A 67 3.62 -0.72 -5.59
CA GLU A 67 3.32 -0.19 -6.91
C GLU A 67 2.73 1.22 -6.75
N ILE A 68 3.09 2.10 -7.66
CA ILE A 68 2.51 3.45 -7.73
C ILE A 68 1.27 3.37 -8.60
N SER A 69 0.18 3.94 -8.12
CA SER A 69 -1.07 4.03 -8.88
C SER A 69 -0.87 4.70 -10.23
N GLY A 70 -1.46 4.12 -11.26
CA GLY A 70 -1.39 4.64 -12.62
C GLY A 70 -2.24 5.89 -12.82
N LYS A 71 -2.07 6.51 -13.99
CA LYS A 71 -2.95 7.58 -14.46
C LYS A 71 -4.33 7.02 -14.81
N SER A 72 -5.39 7.78 -14.53
CA SER A 72 -6.75 7.39 -14.82
C SER A 72 -7.55 8.57 -15.38
N GLU A 73 -8.45 8.29 -16.31
CA GLU A 73 -9.42 9.25 -16.82
C GLU A 73 -10.34 9.79 -15.71
N TRP A 74 -10.59 9.01 -14.67
CA TRP A 74 -11.32 9.44 -13.48
C TRP A 74 -10.63 10.63 -12.78
N TYR A 75 -9.32 10.68 -12.82
CA TYR A 75 -8.49 11.77 -12.29
C TYR A 75 -8.00 12.72 -13.39
N ASN A 76 -8.76 12.89 -14.48
CA ASN A 76 -8.39 13.74 -15.62
C ASN A 76 -7.01 13.42 -16.23
N GLY A 77 -6.69 12.14 -16.35
CA GLY A 77 -5.40 11.67 -16.89
C GLY A 77 -4.22 11.85 -15.91
N LEU A 78 -4.49 12.14 -14.64
CA LEU A 78 -3.49 12.26 -13.58
C LEU A 78 -3.52 11.02 -12.67
N MET A 79 -2.55 10.95 -11.76
CA MET A 79 -2.54 9.96 -10.68
C MET A 79 -3.36 10.47 -9.49
N PRO A 80 -4.02 9.57 -8.72
CA PRO A 80 -4.70 9.96 -7.50
C PRO A 80 -3.70 10.45 -6.44
N PRO A 81 -4.13 11.33 -5.51
CA PRO A 81 -3.31 11.71 -4.37
C PRO A 81 -3.16 10.53 -3.39
N ASP A 82 -2.00 10.41 -2.76
CA ASP A 82 -1.79 9.48 -1.66
C ASP A 82 -2.36 10.06 -0.35
N ASN A 83 -3.58 9.67 0.00
CA ASN A 83 -4.26 10.14 1.20
C ASN A 83 -3.73 9.52 2.50
N LEU A 84 -2.88 8.49 2.42
CA LEU A 84 -2.13 7.95 3.56
C LEU A 84 -0.80 8.70 3.80
N ASN A 85 -0.38 9.56 2.86
CA ASN A 85 0.82 10.36 2.98
C ASN A 85 0.46 11.79 3.44
N PRO A 86 0.82 12.21 4.67
CA PRO A 86 0.48 13.54 5.18
C PRO A 86 1.06 14.69 4.35
N GLU A 87 2.22 14.51 3.71
CA GLU A 87 2.81 15.54 2.86
C GLU A 87 2.07 15.67 1.51
N SER A 88 1.51 14.57 0.98
CA SER A 88 0.64 14.61 -0.19
C SER A 88 -0.63 15.42 0.11
N VAL A 89 -1.28 15.15 1.24
CA VAL A 89 -2.48 15.86 1.67
C VAL A 89 -2.19 17.34 1.94
N LYS A 90 -1.09 17.65 2.62
CA LYS A 90 -0.66 19.03 2.84
C LYS A 90 -0.41 19.78 1.53
N THR A 91 0.19 19.12 0.55
CA THR A 91 0.38 19.71 -0.78
C THR A 91 -0.97 19.99 -1.45
N PHE A 92 -1.91 19.06 -1.36
CA PHE A 92 -3.26 19.24 -1.86
C PHE A 92 -3.95 20.46 -1.21
N LEU A 93 -3.89 20.57 0.11
CA LEU A 93 -4.48 21.72 0.84
C LEU A 93 -3.85 23.03 0.41
N LYS A 94 -2.54 23.08 0.26
CA LYS A 94 -1.82 24.25 -0.22
C LYS A 94 -2.26 24.69 -1.62
N LEU A 95 -2.43 23.75 -2.53
CA LEU A 95 -2.82 24.03 -3.91
C LEU A 95 -4.31 24.36 -4.08
N THR A 96 -5.13 24.04 -3.09
CA THR A 96 -6.59 24.25 -3.13
C THR A 96 -7.05 25.22 -2.05
N HIS A 97 -7.17 24.79 -0.81
CA HIS A 97 -7.77 25.57 0.29
C HIS A 97 -7.01 26.86 0.59
N GLU A 98 -5.69 26.79 0.74
CA GLU A 98 -4.86 27.97 1.00
C GLU A 98 -4.86 28.92 -0.20
N HIS A 99 -4.89 28.40 -1.42
CA HIS A 99 -4.99 29.25 -2.61
C HIS A 99 -6.33 30.00 -2.69
N TYR A 100 -7.44 29.37 -2.31
CA TYR A 100 -8.73 30.08 -2.16
C TYR A 100 -8.67 31.16 -1.08
N GLU A 101 -8.04 30.87 0.05
CA GLU A 101 -7.85 31.86 1.11
C GLU A 101 -7.02 33.07 0.63
N GLU A 102 -5.94 32.82 -0.11
CA GLU A 102 -5.13 33.90 -0.72
C GLU A 102 -5.94 34.77 -1.68
N VAL A 103 -6.74 34.15 -2.55
CA VAL A 103 -7.56 34.88 -3.55
C VAL A 103 -8.67 35.71 -2.89
N PHE A 104 -9.37 35.16 -1.91
CA PHE A 104 -10.48 35.85 -1.25
C PHE A 104 -10.05 36.71 -0.03
N GLY A 105 -8.84 36.47 0.48
CA GLY A 105 -8.28 37.19 1.62
C GLY A 105 -9.21 37.20 2.82
N GLY A 106 -9.38 38.36 3.45
CA GLY A 106 -10.25 38.53 4.64
C GLY A 106 -11.73 38.24 4.41
N SER A 107 -12.20 38.09 3.17
CA SER A 107 -13.57 37.72 2.84
C SER A 107 -13.78 36.17 2.71
N PHE A 108 -12.72 35.39 2.76
CA PHE A 108 -12.77 33.94 2.60
C PHE A 108 -13.90 33.27 3.42
N PRO A 109 -14.05 33.51 4.74
CA PRO A 109 -15.12 32.88 5.51
C PRO A 109 -16.55 33.35 5.16
N LYS A 110 -16.70 34.47 4.45
CA LYS A 110 -17.99 34.99 4.02
C LYS A 110 -18.38 34.48 2.63
N GLU A 111 -17.43 34.41 1.72
CA GLU A 111 -17.65 34.07 0.32
C GLU A 111 -17.62 32.56 0.11
N VAL A 112 -16.68 31.86 0.73
CA VAL A 112 -16.55 30.39 0.67
C VAL A 112 -17.28 29.78 1.87
N LYS A 113 -18.43 29.17 1.63
CA LYS A 113 -19.28 28.59 2.69
C LYS A 113 -18.83 27.21 3.16
N GLY A 114 -17.97 26.56 2.42
CA GLY A 114 -17.44 25.24 2.72
C GLY A 114 -16.80 24.60 1.50
N PHE A 115 -16.15 23.47 1.74
CA PHE A 115 -15.63 22.60 0.70
C PHE A 115 -16.40 21.30 0.72
N PHE A 116 -16.73 20.79 -0.44
CA PHE A 116 -17.28 19.46 -0.60
C PHE A 116 -16.15 18.53 -1.00
N THR A 117 -16.07 17.39 -0.34
CA THR A 117 -15.16 16.30 -0.71
C THR A 117 -15.97 15.05 -0.99
N ASP A 118 -15.70 14.42 -2.14
CA ASP A 118 -16.44 13.27 -2.62
C ASP A 118 -15.65 12.00 -2.38
N GLU A 119 -16.15 11.15 -1.49
CA GLU A 119 -15.65 9.81 -1.19
C GLU A 119 -14.11 9.71 -1.03
N PRO A 120 -13.48 10.53 -0.15
CA PRO A 120 -12.05 10.41 0.07
C PRO A 120 -11.72 9.00 0.57
N ASN A 121 -10.76 8.37 -0.05
CA ASN A 121 -10.39 6.98 0.26
C ASN A 121 -8.87 6.81 0.31
N CYS A 122 -8.44 5.67 0.83
CA CYS A 122 -7.03 5.28 0.91
C CYS A 122 -6.64 4.23 -0.15
N CYS A 123 -7.55 3.92 -1.06
CA CYS A 123 -7.37 2.89 -2.08
C CYS A 123 -7.76 3.45 -3.44
N ASP A 124 -6.96 3.18 -4.43
CA ASP A 124 -7.29 3.54 -5.81
C ASP A 124 -8.07 2.41 -6.49
N PHE A 125 -9.40 2.53 -6.49
CA PHE A 125 -10.27 1.55 -7.15
C PHE A 125 -10.40 1.76 -8.66
N PHE A 126 -9.99 2.91 -9.18
CA PHE A 126 -10.33 3.32 -10.54
C PHE A 126 -9.14 3.34 -11.51
N SER A 127 -7.93 3.50 -11.01
CA SER A 127 -6.75 3.69 -11.85
C SER A 127 -5.81 2.51 -11.88
N VAL A 128 -6.01 1.51 -11.04
CA VAL A 128 -5.05 0.43 -10.92
C VAL A 128 -5.53 -0.82 -11.62
N PHE A 129 -4.78 -1.24 -12.62
CA PHE A 129 -4.94 -2.53 -13.27
C PHE A 129 -4.09 -3.55 -12.51
N HIS A 130 -4.70 -4.22 -11.52
CA HIS A 130 -4.01 -5.25 -10.76
C HIS A 130 -3.91 -6.59 -11.49
N GLU A 131 -4.45 -6.68 -12.71
CA GLU A 131 -4.41 -7.89 -13.55
C GLU A 131 -4.87 -9.16 -12.81
N GLY A 132 -5.82 -9.01 -11.88
CA GLY A 132 -6.30 -10.09 -11.02
C GLY A 132 -5.39 -10.43 -9.84
N ARG A 133 -4.29 -9.71 -9.64
CA ARG A 133 -3.40 -9.88 -8.48
C ARG A 133 -4.02 -9.26 -7.23
N PRO A 134 -3.91 -9.89 -6.06
CA PRO A 134 -4.35 -9.27 -4.81
C PRO A 134 -3.46 -8.06 -4.48
N TRP A 135 -4.06 -7.02 -3.94
CA TRP A 135 -3.38 -5.80 -3.54
C TRP A 135 -4.01 -5.19 -2.29
N ILE A 136 -3.27 -4.34 -1.62
CA ILE A 136 -3.68 -3.61 -0.42
C ILE A 136 -3.12 -2.19 -0.45
N PRO A 137 -3.75 -1.20 0.23
CA PRO A 137 -3.22 0.15 0.36
C PRO A 137 -1.83 0.16 1.02
N TRP A 138 -0.94 0.94 0.45
CA TRP A 138 0.39 1.16 1.03
C TRP A 138 0.84 2.60 0.74
N SER A 139 1.73 3.13 1.57
CA SER A 139 2.24 4.49 1.43
C SER A 139 3.69 4.58 1.87
N ILE A 140 4.39 5.61 1.44
CA ILE A 140 5.74 5.90 1.92
C ILE A 140 5.72 6.12 3.43
N GLY A 141 6.64 5.46 4.15
CA GLY A 141 6.74 5.55 5.61
C GLY A 141 5.64 4.78 6.36
N PHE A 142 4.89 3.90 5.68
CA PHE A 142 3.83 3.14 6.32
C PHE A 142 4.37 2.09 7.30
N THR A 143 5.50 1.45 6.97
CA THR A 143 6.14 0.46 7.86
C THR A 143 6.56 1.10 9.17
N GLU A 144 7.24 2.24 9.13
CA GLU A 144 7.69 2.97 10.32
C GLU A 144 6.49 3.41 11.17
N TYR A 145 5.44 3.89 10.52
CA TYR A 145 4.21 4.26 11.20
C TYR A 145 3.51 3.05 11.83
N PHE A 146 3.49 1.90 11.15
CA PHE A 146 2.96 0.66 11.71
C PHE A 146 3.74 0.26 12.98
N VAL A 147 5.08 0.26 12.91
CA VAL A 147 5.94 -0.05 14.06
C VAL A 147 5.65 0.89 15.23
N GLU A 148 5.53 2.19 14.98
CA GLU A 148 5.17 3.19 16.00
C GLU A 148 3.83 2.85 16.68
N LYS A 149 2.80 2.51 15.90
CA LYS A 149 1.45 2.29 16.42
C LYS A 149 1.20 0.89 16.98
N ARG A 150 1.92 -0.12 16.54
CA ARG A 150 1.70 -1.53 16.91
C ARG A 150 2.82 -2.11 17.79
N GLY A 151 4.01 -1.50 17.80
CA GLY A 151 5.14 -1.90 18.65
C GLY A 151 5.90 -3.13 18.13
N TYR A 152 5.70 -3.52 16.87
CA TYR A 152 6.44 -4.60 16.22
C TYR A 152 6.57 -4.37 14.73
N ASP A 153 7.62 -4.96 14.13
CA ASP A 153 7.85 -4.94 12.68
C ASP A 153 6.90 -5.93 11.98
N PRO A 154 6.12 -5.49 10.99
CA PRO A 154 5.24 -6.39 10.24
C PRO A 154 5.97 -7.25 9.21
N GLN A 155 7.25 -6.99 8.94
CA GLN A 155 8.01 -7.51 7.80
C GLN A 155 7.87 -9.03 7.63
N GLU A 156 8.22 -9.80 8.65
CA GLU A 156 8.12 -11.26 8.62
C GLU A 156 6.68 -11.81 8.43
N LYS A 157 5.67 -10.96 8.55
CA LYS A 157 4.25 -11.34 8.53
C LYS A 157 3.47 -10.75 7.36
N LEU A 158 4.12 -9.98 6.48
CA LEU A 158 3.45 -9.37 5.33
C LEU A 158 2.70 -10.38 4.43
N PRO A 159 3.20 -11.58 4.16
CA PRO A 159 2.47 -12.59 3.40
C PRO A 159 1.10 -12.94 3.97
N TYR A 160 0.93 -12.89 5.29
CA TYR A 160 -0.37 -13.17 5.93
C TYR A 160 -1.44 -12.08 5.67
N LEU A 161 -1.07 -10.96 5.07
CA LEU A 161 -2.06 -10.00 4.57
C LEU A 161 -2.83 -10.54 3.35
N PHE A 162 -2.24 -11.50 2.63
CA PHE A 162 -2.77 -12.11 1.42
C PHE A 162 -3.14 -13.60 1.59
N PHE A 163 -2.49 -14.30 2.50
CA PHE A 163 -2.66 -15.73 2.75
C PHE A 163 -3.13 -15.99 4.17
N ASP A 164 -3.86 -17.08 4.38
CA ASP A 164 -4.19 -17.55 5.72
C ASP A 164 -2.98 -18.26 6.36
N GLY A 165 -2.95 -18.33 7.67
CA GLY A 165 -1.89 -18.95 8.43
C GLY A 165 -1.99 -18.65 9.92
N GLU A 166 -1.07 -19.20 10.70
CA GLU A 166 -1.05 -18.97 12.15
C GLU A 166 -0.75 -17.50 12.47
N GLY A 167 -1.69 -16.80 13.09
CA GLY A 167 -1.58 -15.40 13.45
C GLY A 167 -1.96 -14.41 12.33
N ALA A 168 -2.45 -14.89 11.17
CA ALA A 168 -2.92 -14.05 10.06
C ALA A 168 -4.00 -13.06 10.48
N GLU A 169 -4.93 -13.46 11.33
CA GLU A 169 -6.00 -12.58 11.82
C GLU A 169 -5.45 -11.36 12.58
N LYS A 170 -4.43 -11.59 13.40
CA LYS A 170 -3.83 -10.50 14.18
C LYS A 170 -3.15 -9.47 13.29
N ILE A 171 -2.30 -9.88 12.35
CA ILE A 171 -1.60 -8.94 11.45
C ILE A 171 -2.58 -8.20 10.55
N ARG A 172 -3.62 -8.87 10.03
CA ARG A 172 -4.68 -8.23 9.24
C ARG A 172 -5.45 -7.19 10.04
N HIS A 173 -5.86 -7.52 11.27
CA HIS A 173 -6.51 -6.55 12.16
C HIS A 173 -5.62 -5.34 12.43
N ASP A 174 -4.35 -5.56 12.80
CA ASP A 174 -3.40 -4.49 13.10
C ASP A 174 -3.11 -3.64 11.87
N TYR A 175 -2.98 -4.26 10.70
CA TYR A 175 -2.77 -3.58 9.43
C TYR A 175 -3.95 -2.65 9.10
N TRP A 176 -5.18 -3.15 9.04
CA TRP A 176 -6.35 -2.33 8.70
C TRP A 176 -6.63 -1.25 9.73
N LYS A 177 -6.37 -1.53 10.99
CA LYS A 177 -6.44 -0.52 12.05
C LYS A 177 -5.38 0.57 11.85
N THR A 178 -4.19 0.20 11.37
CA THR A 178 -3.13 1.17 11.06
C THR A 178 -3.48 2.01 9.85
N VAL A 179 -4.01 1.41 8.79
CA VAL A 179 -4.52 2.14 7.60
C VAL A 179 -5.57 3.16 8.01
N ALA A 180 -6.57 2.76 8.80
CA ALA A 180 -7.62 3.66 9.25
C ALA A 180 -7.08 4.82 10.11
N GLN A 181 -6.16 4.55 11.03
CA GLN A 181 -5.51 5.58 11.84
C GLN A 181 -4.65 6.53 10.99
N ARG A 182 -3.89 5.97 10.03
CA ARG A 182 -3.07 6.78 9.13
C ARG A 182 -3.92 7.69 8.26
N PHE A 183 -5.04 7.18 7.73
CA PHE A 183 -5.99 7.97 6.96
C PHE A 183 -6.63 9.09 7.82
N GLU A 184 -7.03 8.78 9.04
CA GLU A 184 -7.53 9.78 9.99
C GLU A 184 -6.50 10.88 10.25
N GLU A 185 -5.25 10.49 10.53
CA GLU A 185 -4.19 11.45 10.87
C GLU A 185 -3.69 12.24 9.67
N SER A 186 -3.53 11.60 8.50
CA SER A 186 -2.99 12.26 7.31
C SER A 186 -4.03 13.06 6.52
N TYR A 187 -5.27 12.58 6.42
CA TYR A 187 -6.31 13.23 5.65
C TYR A 187 -7.32 13.95 6.53
N MET A 188 -8.08 13.21 7.35
CA MET A 188 -9.21 13.77 8.08
C MET A 188 -8.82 14.94 8.99
N LYS A 189 -7.76 14.78 9.78
CA LYS A 189 -7.31 15.84 10.71
C LYS A 189 -6.66 17.05 10.04
N GLN A 190 -6.21 16.93 8.80
CA GLN A 190 -5.66 18.06 8.06
C GLN A 190 -6.75 18.85 7.32
N VAL A 191 -7.81 18.18 6.88
CA VAL A 191 -8.90 18.80 6.12
C VAL A 191 -9.93 19.45 7.05
N TYR A 192 -10.12 18.90 8.25
CA TYR A 192 -11.10 19.36 9.25
C TYR A 192 -10.45 20.05 10.45
#